data_14be82305d8f648784d7e74678ecaf4c
#
_entry.id   14be82305d8f648784d7e74678ecaf4c
#
_cell.length_a   1.000
_cell.length_b   1.000
_cell.length_c   1.000
_cell.angle_alpha   90.00
_cell.angle_beta   90.00
_cell.angle_gamma   90.00
#
_symmetry.space_group_name_H-M   'P 1'
#
loop_
_entity.id
_entity.type
_entity.pdbx_description
1 polymer ?
#
loop_
_entity_poly.entity_id
_entity_poly.type
_entity_poly.pdbx_seq_one_letter_code
_entity_poly.pdbx_strand_id
1 'polypeptide(L)' 'MLDYMKMILTKVSFNKALFEKELRKALKMIKPAELPDFRTWCYRQFVRLYRRVLKRVFASTTPEIGLA' A
#
# COMPACT_ATOMS: atom_id res chain seq x y z
N MET A 1 -1.58 12.92 -7.27
CA MET A 1 -0.91 12.27 -6.16
C MET A 1 -0.97 10.75 -6.19
N LEU A 2 -2.12 10.18 -6.34
CA LEU A 2 -2.25 8.76 -6.41
C LEU A 2 -1.47 8.14 -7.56
N ASP A 3 -1.51 8.77 -8.72
CA ASP A 3 -0.79 8.25 -9.88
C ASP A 3 0.71 8.21 -9.64
N TYR A 4 1.21 9.20 -8.92
CA TYR A 4 2.63 9.26 -8.60
C TYR A 4 3.00 8.09 -7.67
N MET A 5 2.15 7.82 -6.67
CA MET A 5 2.39 6.72 -5.75
C MET A 5 2.38 5.38 -6.48
N LYS A 6 1.44 5.21 -7.41
CA LYS A 6 1.34 3.98 -8.18
C LYS A 6 2.59 3.77 -9.03
N MET A 7 3.10 4.85 -9.61
CA MET A 7 4.29 4.76 -10.43
C MET A 7 5.50 4.34 -9.59
N ILE A 8 5.66 4.93 -8.43
CA ILE A 8 6.78 4.61 -7.56
C ILE A 8 6.72 3.15 -7.12
N LEU A 9 5.55 2.68 -6.70
CA LEU A 9 5.41 1.30 -6.25
C LEU A 9 5.74 0.32 -7.38
N THR A 10 5.33 0.64 -8.59
CA THR A 10 5.62 -0.21 -9.72
C THR A 10 7.12 -0.27 -9.97
N LYS A 11 7.80 0.86 -9.84
CA LYS A 11 9.22 0.91 -10.07
C LYS A 11 10.04 0.15 -9.02
N VAL A 12 9.58 0.16 -7.77
CA VAL A 12 10.30 -0.53 -6.72
C VAL A 12 9.79 -1.93 -6.44
N SER A 13 8.89 -2.43 -7.26
CA SER A 13 8.31 -3.75 -7.03
C SER A 13 9.32 -4.89 -7.15
N PHE A 14 10.47 -4.64 -7.73
CA PHE A 14 11.49 -5.64 -7.86
C PHE A 14 12.22 -5.89 -6.52
N ASN A 15 12.04 -5.00 -5.56
CA ASN A 15 12.74 -5.14 -4.29
C ASN A 15 11.69 -5.06 -3.16
N LYS A 16 11.52 -6.17 -2.46
CA LYS A 16 10.52 -6.27 -1.43
C LYS A 16 10.68 -5.23 -0.32
N ALA A 17 11.88 -5.02 0.15
CA ALA A 17 12.12 -4.07 1.23
C ALA A 17 11.80 -2.63 0.80
N LEU A 18 12.18 -2.27 -0.42
CA LEU A 18 11.90 -0.95 -0.92
C LEU A 18 10.40 -0.80 -1.17
N PHE A 19 9.77 -1.85 -1.69
CA PHE A 19 8.34 -1.82 -1.97
C PHE A 19 7.57 -1.58 -0.66
N GLU A 20 7.90 -2.30 0.38
CA GLU A 20 7.22 -2.16 1.65
C GLU A 20 7.45 -0.76 2.23
N LYS A 21 8.66 -0.25 2.14
CA LYS A 21 9.00 1.06 2.66
C LYS A 21 8.19 2.15 1.94
N GLU A 22 8.17 2.10 0.61
CA GLU A 22 7.45 3.11 -0.16
C GLU A 22 5.93 2.99 0.03
N LEU A 23 5.45 1.77 0.20
CA LEU A 23 4.03 1.55 0.43
C LEU A 23 3.61 2.19 1.76
N ARG A 24 4.39 1.98 2.82
CA ARG A 24 4.08 2.57 4.11
C ARG A 24 4.09 4.09 4.03
N LYS A 25 5.04 4.63 3.28
CA LYS A 25 5.16 6.06 3.12
C LYS A 25 3.94 6.60 2.37
N ALA A 26 3.53 5.91 1.31
CA ALA A 26 2.39 6.34 0.53
C ALA A 26 1.12 6.36 1.37
N LEU A 27 0.94 5.35 2.22
CA LEU A 27 -0.25 5.28 3.05
C LEU A 27 -0.36 6.42 4.05
N LYS A 28 0.76 7.02 4.41
CA LYS A 28 0.73 8.16 5.32
C LYS A 28 0.33 9.42 4.58
N MET A 29 0.52 9.45 3.27
CA MET A 29 0.25 10.64 2.48
C MET A 29 -1.11 10.62 1.78
N ILE A 30 -1.69 9.44 1.61
CA ILE A 30 -2.96 9.33 0.93
C ILE A 30 -4.11 9.73 1.83
N LYS A 31 -5.09 10.42 1.27
CA LYS A 31 -6.26 10.83 2.03
C LYS A 31 -7.13 9.62 2.35
N PRO A 32 -7.78 9.61 3.50
CA PRO A 32 -8.64 8.48 3.88
C PRO A 32 -9.66 8.12 2.83
N ALA A 33 -10.18 9.10 2.12
CA ALA A 33 -11.19 8.85 1.10
C ALA A 33 -10.62 8.06 -0.09
N GLU A 34 -9.33 8.17 -0.32
CA GLU A 34 -8.69 7.49 -1.44
C GLU A 34 -8.13 6.13 -1.06
N LEU A 35 -8.09 5.84 0.22
CA LEU A 35 -7.49 4.61 0.69
C LEU A 35 -8.13 3.33 0.15
N PRO A 36 -9.45 3.21 0.11
CA PRO A 36 -10.06 1.99 -0.41
C PRO A 36 -9.68 1.71 -1.86
N ASP A 37 -9.67 2.75 -2.69
CA ASP A 37 -9.31 2.59 -4.10
C ASP A 37 -7.85 2.21 -4.25
N PHE A 38 -6.99 2.84 -3.48
CA PHE A 38 -5.56 2.56 -3.54
C PHE A 38 -5.30 1.12 -3.08
N ARG A 39 -5.98 0.68 -2.03
CA ARG A 39 -5.83 -0.66 -1.51
C ARG A 39 -6.23 -1.69 -2.57
N THR A 40 -7.36 -1.46 -3.23
CA THR A 40 -7.84 -2.34 -4.29
C THR A 40 -6.81 -2.43 -5.41
N TRP A 41 -6.27 -1.28 -5.81
CA TRP A 41 -5.28 -1.25 -6.86
C TRP A 41 -4.02 -2.04 -6.46
N CYS A 42 -3.55 -1.85 -5.23
CA CYS A 42 -2.36 -2.55 -4.76
C CYS A 42 -2.56 -4.06 -4.77
N TYR A 43 -3.72 -4.52 -4.32
CA TYR A 43 -3.99 -5.94 -4.31
C TYR A 43 -4.07 -6.50 -5.73
N ARG A 44 -4.67 -5.77 -6.64
CA ARG A 44 -4.75 -6.24 -8.01
C ARG A 44 -3.39 -6.37 -8.65
N GLN A 45 -2.52 -5.40 -8.40
CA GLN A 45 -1.22 -5.37 -9.04
C GLN A 45 -0.18 -6.27 -8.39
N PHE A 46 -0.20 -6.35 -7.08
CA PHE A 46 0.89 -6.98 -6.35
C PHE A 46 0.53 -8.17 -5.48
N VAL A 47 -0.70 -8.61 -5.49
CA VAL A 47 -1.09 -9.71 -4.62
C VAL A 47 -0.27 -10.98 -4.84
N ARG A 48 0.10 -11.25 -6.04
CA ARG A 48 0.86 -12.47 -6.32
C ARG A 48 2.28 -12.41 -5.77
N LEU A 49 2.87 -11.22 -5.83
CA LEU A 49 4.25 -11.05 -5.39
C LEU A 49 4.32 -10.76 -3.90
N TYR A 50 3.48 -9.88 -3.43
CA TYR A 50 3.61 -9.36 -2.07
C TYR A 50 2.35 -9.43 -1.24
N ARG A 51 1.63 -10.51 -1.35
CA ARG A 51 0.39 -10.67 -0.61
C ARG A 51 0.56 -10.45 0.89
N ARG A 52 1.58 -11.06 1.48
CA ARG A 52 1.80 -10.93 2.91
C ARG A 52 2.21 -9.52 3.31
N VAL A 53 2.99 -8.88 2.46
CA VAL A 53 3.42 -7.51 2.72
C VAL A 53 2.21 -6.61 2.69
N LEU A 54 1.33 -6.78 1.70
CA LEU A 54 0.13 -5.96 1.58
C LEU A 54 -0.76 -6.14 2.81
N LYS A 55 -0.98 -7.37 3.24
CA LYS A 55 -1.82 -7.62 4.39
C LYS A 55 -1.24 -6.97 5.63
N ARG A 56 0.05 -7.11 5.85
CA ARG A 56 0.70 -6.56 7.02
C ARG A 56 0.65 -5.03 7.03
N VAL A 57 0.99 -4.43 5.91
CA VAL A 57 1.05 -2.98 5.84
C VAL A 57 -0.34 -2.35 5.97
N PHE A 58 -1.33 -2.89 5.26
CA PHE A 58 -2.66 -2.32 5.34
C PHE A 58 -3.31 -2.58 6.70
N ALA A 59 -2.98 -3.69 7.34
CA ALA A 59 -3.52 -3.97 8.66
C ALA A 59 -2.98 -2.98 9.69
N SER A 60 -1.72 -2.58 9.58
CA SER A 60 -1.16 -1.65 10.56
C SER A 60 -1.60 -0.22 10.29
N THR A 61 -2.17 0.06 9.11
CA THR A 61 -2.56 1.40 8.79
C THR A 61 -3.99 1.71 9.20
N THR A 62 -4.78 0.71 9.28
CA THR A 62 -6.17 0.97 9.58
C THR A 62 -6.55 0.48 10.89
N PRO A 63 -5.87 0.63 11.74
CA PRO A 63 -6.11 0.17 13.02
C PRO A 63 -7.12 0.74 13.83
N GLU A 64 -6.84 1.69 14.14
CA GLU A 64 -7.63 2.34 14.98
C GLU A 64 -8.92 1.85 14.98
N ILE A 65 -9.16 1.65 14.10
CA ILE A 65 -10.36 1.30 13.88
C ILE A 65 -10.67 0.19 14.53
N GLY A 66 -10.23 -0.53 14.14
CA GLY A 66 -10.55 -1.59 14.66
C GLY A 66 -10.50 -1.70 16.07
N LEU A 67 -10.00 -1.37 16.24
CA LEU A 67 -9.98 -1.64 17.27
C LEU A 67 -10.72 -1.47 18.01
N ALA A 68 -10.72 -0.97 17.77
CA ALA A 68 -11.60 -0.62 18.62
C ALA A 68 -12.35 -1.60 19.06
#